data_92e57c616ca4bc838a6f1dbace15122d
#
_entry.id   92e57c616ca4bc838a6f1dbace15122d
#
_cell.length_a   1.000
_cell.length_b   1.000
_cell.length_c   1.000
_cell.angle_alpha   90.00
_cell.angle_beta   90.00
_cell.angle_gamma   90.00
#
_symmetry.space_group_name_H-M   'P 1'
#
loop_
_entity.id
_entity.type
_entity.pdbx_description
1 polymer ?
#
loop_
_entity_poly.entity_id
_entity_poly.type
_entity_poly.pdbx_seq_one_letter_code
_entity_poly.pdbx_strand_id
1 'polypeptide(L)'
;DEEEIIEKTLGVMRKECYLLHNVDILSNCDFESLMYYHQHSPNINATLLVSPRKTSRYLLFNDDNLLCGWVNKDTMETKPAGFRYREGEYQEYAYSGIQVTTPKILHLLPKGKYSIIDFYLSICHRVDIQCYVEDDLQLLDIGKPENLEKAEEFLSKF
;
A
#
# COMPACT_ATOMS: atom_id res chain seq x y z
N ASP A 1 -29.69 24.29 -6.20
CA ASP A 1 -29.18 24.57 -7.54
C ASP A 1 -28.53 23.29 -8.11
N GLU A 2 -28.91 22.89 -9.34
CA GLU A 2 -28.40 21.66 -9.95
C GLU A 2 -26.87 21.68 -10.09
N GLU A 3 -26.27 22.82 -10.38
CA GLU A 3 -24.81 22.99 -10.44
C GLU A 3 -24.15 22.76 -9.08
N GLU A 4 -24.75 23.24 -8.01
CA GLU A 4 -24.24 23.04 -6.64
C GLU A 4 -24.34 21.56 -6.20
N ILE A 5 -25.36 20.86 -6.66
CA ILE A 5 -25.52 19.42 -6.42
C ILE A 5 -24.49 18.63 -7.24
N ILE A 6 -24.25 19.03 -8.47
CA ILE A 6 -23.25 18.42 -9.35
C ILE A 6 -21.84 18.66 -8.80
N GLU A 7 -21.51 19.87 -8.38
CA GLU A 7 -20.21 20.18 -7.74
C GLU A 7 -20.01 19.43 -6.43
N LYS A 8 -21.03 19.35 -5.57
CA LYS A 8 -20.99 18.55 -4.35
C LYS A 8 -20.85 17.06 -4.65
N THR A 9 -21.56 16.55 -5.64
CA THR A 9 -21.48 15.15 -6.04
C THR A 9 -20.12 14.83 -6.67
N LEU A 10 -19.58 15.68 -7.52
CA LEU A 10 -18.24 15.58 -8.08
C LEU A 10 -17.16 15.77 -7.01
N GLY A 11 -17.36 16.66 -6.04
CA GLY A 11 -16.47 16.85 -4.89
C GLY A 11 -16.44 15.64 -3.95
N VAL A 12 -17.56 14.93 -3.80
CA VAL A 12 -17.65 13.67 -3.05
C VAL A 12 -16.99 12.52 -3.84
N MET A 13 -17.04 12.56 -5.16
CA MET A 13 -16.41 11.54 -6.03
C MET A 13 -14.92 11.76 -6.27
N ARG A 14 -14.39 12.96 -6.08
CA ARG A 14 -12.96 13.29 -6.16
C ARG A 14 -12.38 13.43 -4.76
N LYS A 15 -12.19 12.30 -4.08
CA LYS A 15 -11.29 12.30 -2.92
C LYS A 15 -9.90 12.68 -3.40
N GLU A 16 -9.39 13.79 -2.92
CA GLU A 16 -7.96 14.06 -3.07
C GLU A 16 -7.19 12.87 -2.52
N CYS A 17 -6.26 12.36 -3.30
CA CYS A 17 -5.38 11.30 -2.89
C CYS A 17 -4.00 11.48 -3.52
N TYR A 18 -2.98 10.94 -2.86
CA TYR A 18 -1.60 10.99 -3.32
C TYR A 18 -1.11 9.58 -3.61
N LEU A 19 -0.49 9.42 -4.78
CA LEU A 19 0.30 8.24 -5.09
C LEU A 19 1.70 8.43 -4.50
N LEU A 20 2.10 7.55 -3.61
CA LEU A 20 3.44 7.48 -3.05
C LEU A 20 4.16 6.27 -3.63
N HIS A 21 5.36 6.49 -4.10
CA HIS A 21 6.15 5.46 -4.79
C HIS A 21 7.62 5.61 -4.41
N ASN A 22 8.26 4.49 -4.05
CA ASN A 22 9.69 4.46 -3.83
C ASN A 22 10.42 4.78 -5.15
N VAL A 23 11.36 5.71 -5.11
CA VAL A 23 12.04 6.24 -6.31
C VAL A 23 12.96 5.23 -7.00
N ASP A 24 13.33 4.17 -6.30
CA ASP A 24 14.26 3.14 -6.75
C ASP A 24 13.58 1.83 -7.18
N ILE A 25 12.27 1.84 -7.37
CA ILE A 25 11.49 0.69 -7.81
C ILE A 25 10.86 0.98 -9.18
N LEU A 26 11.08 0.08 -10.14
CA LEU A 26 10.29 0.01 -11.37
C LEU A 26 9.19 -1.04 -11.21
N SER A 27 8.02 -0.78 -11.78
CA SER A 27 6.90 -1.71 -11.71
C SER A 27 6.08 -1.72 -12.99
N ASN A 28 5.30 -2.78 -13.20
CA ASN A 28 4.27 -2.86 -14.23
C ASN A 28 2.87 -2.46 -13.70
N CYS A 29 2.79 -1.80 -12.55
CA CYS A 29 1.53 -1.40 -11.95
C CYS A 29 0.76 -0.43 -12.85
N ASP A 30 -0.53 -0.70 -13.02
CA ASP A 30 -1.48 0.26 -13.56
C ASP A 30 -1.90 1.24 -12.44
N PHE A 31 -1.27 2.39 -12.41
CA PHE A 31 -1.52 3.41 -11.38
C PHE A 31 -2.94 3.98 -11.46
N GLU A 32 -3.51 4.08 -12.64
CA GLU A 32 -4.88 4.58 -12.82
C GLU A 32 -5.89 3.64 -12.15
N SER A 33 -5.73 2.32 -12.34
CA SER A 33 -6.56 1.32 -11.69
C SER A 33 -6.41 1.33 -10.18
N LEU A 34 -5.19 1.48 -9.67
CA LEU A 34 -4.92 1.60 -8.23
C LEU A 34 -5.59 2.84 -7.63
N MET A 35 -5.43 4.00 -8.29
CA MET A 35 -6.05 5.27 -7.87
C MET A 35 -7.57 5.19 -7.90
N TYR A 36 -8.14 4.61 -8.98
CA TYR A 36 -9.58 4.39 -9.11
C TYR A 36 -10.12 3.53 -7.98
N TYR A 37 -9.46 2.42 -7.69
CA TYR A 37 -9.85 1.51 -6.60
C TYR A 37 -9.88 2.23 -5.25
N HIS A 38 -8.85 3.01 -4.95
CA HIS A 38 -8.80 3.81 -3.71
C HIS A 38 -9.93 4.84 -3.64
N GLN A 39 -10.14 5.59 -4.72
CA GLN A 39 -11.16 6.66 -4.77
C GLN A 39 -12.58 6.12 -4.62
N HIS A 40 -12.85 4.89 -5.08
CA HIS A 40 -14.15 4.24 -5.01
C HIS A 40 -14.34 3.36 -3.78
N SER A 41 -13.36 3.30 -2.88
CA SER A 41 -13.44 2.57 -1.61
C SER A 41 -13.88 3.53 -0.50
N PRO A 42 -15.09 3.38 0.06
CA PRO A 42 -15.59 4.29 1.09
C PRO A 42 -14.80 4.14 2.40
N ASN A 43 -14.53 5.26 3.05
CA ASN A 43 -13.89 5.32 4.37
C ASN A 43 -12.47 4.73 4.46
N ILE A 44 -11.82 4.51 3.35
CA ILE A 44 -10.43 4.04 3.30
C ILE A 44 -9.47 5.23 3.33
N ASN A 45 -8.45 5.15 4.18
CA ASN A 45 -7.44 6.19 4.37
C ASN A 45 -6.17 5.97 3.54
N ALA A 46 -5.81 4.72 3.30
CA ALA A 46 -4.71 4.34 2.42
C ALA A 46 -4.99 3.00 1.74
N THR A 47 -4.42 2.83 0.56
CA THR A 47 -4.45 1.58 -0.22
C THR A 47 -3.03 1.17 -0.56
N LEU A 48 -2.61 0.02 -0.08
CA LEU A 48 -1.27 -0.51 -0.27
C LEU A 48 -1.28 -1.49 -1.46
N LEU A 49 -0.42 -1.25 -2.45
CA LEU A 49 -0.22 -2.21 -3.53
C LEU A 49 0.63 -3.36 -3.01
N VAL A 50 0.08 -4.56 -3.09
CA VAL A 50 0.69 -5.79 -2.58
C VAL A 50 0.60 -6.91 -3.60
N SER A 51 1.39 -7.95 -3.40
CA SER A 51 1.35 -9.15 -4.22
C SER A 51 1.58 -10.42 -3.39
N PRO A 52 1.15 -11.60 -3.88
CA PRO A 52 1.37 -12.87 -3.20
C PRO A 52 2.81 -13.40 -3.34
N ARG A 53 3.74 -12.56 -3.73
CA ARG A 53 5.16 -12.88 -3.87
C ARG A 53 5.73 -13.49 -2.58
N LYS A 54 6.56 -14.51 -2.70
CA LYS A 54 7.29 -15.08 -1.57
C LYS A 54 8.37 -14.12 -1.07
N THR A 55 8.39 -13.91 0.23
CA THR A 55 9.37 -13.11 0.96
C THR A 55 9.45 -13.63 2.40
N SER A 56 10.34 -13.09 3.21
CA SER A 56 10.31 -13.33 4.67
C SER A 56 9.39 -12.36 5.41
N ARG A 57 9.09 -11.21 4.82
CA ARG A 57 8.36 -10.11 5.46
C ARG A 57 7.00 -9.93 4.80
N TYR A 58 5.93 -10.09 5.57
CA TYR A 58 4.56 -9.98 5.07
C TYR A 58 3.77 -8.93 5.84
N LEU A 59 2.96 -8.17 5.09
CA LEU A 59 1.83 -7.44 5.65
C LEU A 59 0.65 -8.40 5.81
N LEU A 60 -0.08 -8.25 6.89
CA LEU A 60 -1.17 -9.14 7.29
C LEU A 60 -2.50 -8.39 7.21
N PHE A 61 -3.43 -8.97 6.47
CA PHE A 61 -4.77 -8.40 6.24
C PHE A 61 -5.84 -9.36 6.70
N ASN A 62 -6.94 -8.82 7.20
CA ASN A 62 -8.11 -9.61 7.54
C ASN A 62 -8.95 -9.98 6.31
N ASP A 63 -10.10 -10.64 6.51
CA ASP A 63 -10.99 -11.04 5.42
C ASP A 63 -11.64 -9.86 4.67
N ASP A 64 -11.65 -8.68 5.28
CA ASP A 64 -12.10 -7.43 4.64
C ASP A 64 -10.97 -6.68 3.92
N ASN A 65 -9.81 -7.30 3.74
CA ASN A 65 -8.61 -6.71 3.14
C ASN A 65 -8.05 -5.50 3.91
N LEU A 66 -8.30 -5.43 5.21
CA LEU A 66 -7.80 -4.36 6.07
C LEU A 66 -6.51 -4.78 6.79
N LEU A 67 -5.56 -3.86 6.84
CA LEU A 67 -4.27 -4.06 7.49
C LEU A 67 -4.44 -4.30 8.99
N CYS A 68 -3.86 -5.39 9.49
CA CYS A 68 -3.87 -5.77 10.90
C CYS A 68 -2.48 -5.82 11.52
N GLY A 69 -1.48 -6.23 10.76
CA GLY A 69 -0.14 -6.42 11.30
C GLY A 69 0.92 -6.72 10.25
N TRP A 70 2.08 -7.08 10.75
CA TRP A 70 3.23 -7.46 9.97
C TRP A 70 4.01 -8.57 10.68
N VAL A 71 4.61 -9.45 9.92
CA VAL A 71 5.46 -10.54 10.43
C VAL A 71 6.72 -10.69 9.58
N ASN A 72 7.84 -10.93 10.24
CA ASN A 72 9.04 -11.48 9.63
C ASN A 72 9.10 -12.97 9.98
N LYS A 73 8.88 -13.85 9.00
CA LYS A 73 8.82 -15.31 9.23
C LYS A 73 10.18 -15.93 9.56
N ASP A 74 11.29 -15.27 9.23
CA ASP A 74 12.61 -15.77 9.57
C ASP A 74 12.95 -15.56 11.06
N THR A 75 12.51 -14.44 11.63
CA THR A 75 12.79 -14.05 13.02
C THR A 75 11.59 -14.22 13.96
N MET A 76 10.39 -14.37 13.40
CA MET A 76 9.09 -14.34 14.08
C MET A 76 8.81 -13.00 14.79
N GLU A 77 9.52 -11.93 14.41
CA GLU A 77 9.18 -10.57 14.81
C GLU A 77 7.84 -10.15 14.24
N THR A 78 7.02 -9.52 15.06
CA THR A 78 5.69 -9.02 14.67
C THR A 78 5.54 -7.54 15.00
N LYS A 79 4.68 -6.86 14.24
CA LYS A 79 4.29 -5.46 14.45
C LYS A 79 2.78 -5.30 14.26
N PRO A 80 2.12 -4.32 14.91
CA PRO A 80 2.64 -3.44 15.96
C PRO A 80 2.91 -4.17 17.27
N ALA A 81 3.48 -3.48 18.24
CA ALA A 81 3.74 -4.06 19.57
C ALA A 81 2.49 -4.71 20.15
N GLY A 82 2.63 -5.94 20.65
CA GLY A 82 1.51 -6.74 21.19
C GLY A 82 0.67 -7.47 20.13
N PHE A 83 0.95 -7.31 18.84
CA PHE A 83 0.28 -8.07 17.79
C PHE A 83 0.64 -9.55 17.89
N ARG A 84 -0.38 -10.41 17.84
CA ARG A 84 -0.20 -11.87 17.88
C ARG A 84 -0.44 -12.45 16.49
N TYR A 85 0.62 -12.94 15.89
CA TYR A 85 0.55 -13.66 14.62
C TYR A 85 0.13 -15.12 14.84
N ARG A 86 -0.84 -15.56 14.06
CA ARG A 86 -1.22 -16.97 13.94
C ARG A 86 -1.29 -17.33 12.46
N GLU A 87 -0.55 -18.34 12.08
CA GLU A 87 -0.55 -18.83 10.70
C GLU A 87 -1.96 -19.28 10.27
N GLY A 88 -2.35 -18.85 9.06
CA GLY A 88 -3.66 -19.17 8.50
C GLY A 88 -4.81 -18.24 8.90
N GLU A 89 -4.64 -17.34 9.85
CA GLU A 89 -5.69 -16.38 10.27
C GLU A 89 -5.75 -15.14 9.38
N TYR A 90 -4.66 -14.82 8.67
CA TYR A 90 -4.53 -13.59 7.88
C TYR A 90 -4.15 -13.89 6.45
N GLN A 91 -4.56 -12.99 5.56
CA GLN A 91 -4.00 -12.91 4.22
C GLN A 91 -2.61 -12.29 4.31
N GLU A 92 -1.61 -12.94 3.72
CA GLU A 92 -0.21 -12.57 3.80
C GLU A 92 0.28 -12.09 2.44
N TYR A 93 0.69 -10.82 2.35
CA TYR A 93 1.13 -10.21 1.11
C TYR A 93 2.45 -9.46 1.27
N ALA A 94 3.24 -9.46 0.19
CA ALA A 94 4.44 -8.66 0.10
C ALA A 94 4.10 -7.23 -0.32
N TYR A 95 4.65 -6.24 0.39
CA TYR A 95 4.50 -4.84 0.05
C TYR A 95 5.38 -4.45 -1.15
N SER A 96 4.83 -3.64 -2.05
CA SER A 96 5.50 -3.21 -3.28
C SER A 96 6.34 -1.94 -3.15
N GLY A 97 6.17 -1.16 -2.09
CA GLY A 97 6.69 0.20 -2.00
C GLY A 97 5.80 1.25 -2.67
N ILE A 98 4.62 0.87 -3.14
CA ILE A 98 3.68 1.73 -3.86
C ILE A 98 2.37 1.76 -3.11
N GLN A 99 1.80 2.95 -2.94
CA GLN A 99 0.56 3.15 -2.21
C GLN A 99 -0.18 4.41 -2.66
N VAL A 100 -1.46 4.42 -2.37
CA VAL A 100 -2.30 5.62 -2.47
C VAL A 100 -2.77 6.00 -1.08
N THR A 101 -2.65 7.26 -0.72
CA THR A 101 -3.05 7.75 0.59
C THR A 101 -3.95 8.98 0.48
N THR A 102 -4.87 9.10 1.40
CA THR A 102 -5.70 10.29 1.58
C THR A 102 -4.89 11.34 2.37
N PRO A 103 -4.89 12.62 1.97
CA PRO A 103 -4.10 13.66 2.64
C PRO A 103 -4.35 13.75 4.14
N LYS A 104 -5.58 13.52 4.59
CA LYS A 104 -5.98 13.55 5.99
C LYS A 104 -5.10 12.66 6.89
N ILE A 105 -4.71 11.48 6.42
CA ILE A 105 -3.89 10.56 7.22
C ILE A 105 -2.47 11.08 7.41
N LEU A 106 -1.96 11.87 6.45
CA LEU A 106 -0.61 12.43 6.51
C LEU A 106 -0.46 13.47 7.62
N HIS A 107 -1.56 14.10 8.06
CA HIS A 107 -1.55 15.01 9.21
C HIS A 107 -1.29 14.30 10.54
N LEU A 108 -1.45 12.98 10.58
CA LEU A 108 -1.18 12.16 11.76
C LEU A 108 0.29 11.72 11.85
N LEU A 109 1.11 12.01 10.82
CA LEU A 109 2.52 11.63 10.81
C LEU A 109 3.26 12.28 11.98
N PRO A 110 3.92 11.50 12.86
CA PRO A 110 4.75 12.06 13.90
C PRO A 110 6.03 12.65 13.30
N LYS A 111 6.68 13.52 14.06
CA LYS A 111 8.00 14.05 13.69
C LYS A 111 9.07 12.96 13.89
N GLY A 112 10.06 12.92 12.99
CA GLY A 112 11.20 12.02 13.10
C GLY A 112 11.43 11.17 11.86
N LYS A 113 12.32 10.20 11.98
CA LYS A 113 12.64 9.22 10.93
C LYS A 113 11.99 7.89 11.28
N TYR A 114 11.12 7.41 10.40
CA TYR A 114 10.46 6.11 10.50
C TYR A 114 9.97 5.69 9.13
N SER A 115 9.68 4.41 8.98
CA SER A 115 9.08 3.87 7.77
C SER A 115 7.60 4.24 7.72
N ILE A 116 7.08 4.55 6.53
CA ILE A 116 5.65 4.79 6.33
C ILE A 116 4.82 3.55 6.74
N ILE A 117 5.34 2.36 6.54
CA ILE A 117 4.69 1.12 6.96
C ILE A 117 4.62 1.01 8.48
N ASP A 118 5.68 1.36 9.19
CA ASP A 118 5.65 1.39 10.66
C ASP A 118 4.59 2.38 11.18
N PHE A 119 4.45 3.51 10.51
CA PHE A 119 3.38 4.47 10.81
C PHE A 119 1.99 3.85 10.59
N TYR A 120 1.74 3.23 9.44
CA TYR A 120 0.45 2.58 9.17
C TYR A 120 0.14 1.46 10.16
N LEU A 121 1.11 0.67 10.52
CA LEU A 121 0.96 -0.37 11.54
C LEU A 121 0.62 0.20 12.92
N SER A 122 1.12 1.39 13.25
CA SER A 122 0.83 2.06 14.51
C SER A 122 -0.61 2.56 14.63
N ILE A 123 -1.29 2.80 13.50
CA ILE A 123 -2.64 3.39 13.45
C ILE A 123 -3.71 2.47 12.84
N CYS A 124 -3.35 1.33 12.28
CA CYS A 124 -4.30 0.45 11.58
C CYS A 124 -5.44 -0.09 12.47
N HIS A 125 -5.30 -0.03 13.78
CA HIS A 125 -6.37 -0.34 14.73
C HIS A 125 -7.43 0.76 14.85
N ARG A 126 -7.17 1.97 14.33
CA ARG A 126 -8.05 3.14 14.42
C ARG A 126 -8.55 3.62 13.07
N VAL A 127 -7.80 3.35 12.00
CA VAL A 127 -8.11 3.79 10.64
C VAL A 127 -8.03 2.62 9.68
N ASP A 128 -8.88 2.62 8.67
CA ASP A 128 -8.93 1.56 7.69
C ASP A 128 -7.88 1.79 6.60
N ILE A 129 -6.97 0.85 6.50
CA ILE A 129 -5.92 0.78 5.48
C ILE A 129 -6.13 -0.56 4.76
N GLN A 130 -6.38 -0.50 3.46
CA GLN A 130 -6.68 -1.68 2.64
C GLN A 130 -5.50 -2.09 1.76
N CYS A 131 -5.55 -3.31 1.27
CA CYS A 131 -4.66 -3.75 0.19
C CYS A 131 -5.36 -3.71 -1.17
N TYR A 132 -4.55 -3.51 -2.21
CA TYR A 132 -4.88 -3.79 -3.60
C TYR A 132 -3.92 -4.88 -4.07
N VAL A 133 -4.46 -6.07 -4.34
CA VAL A 133 -3.65 -7.25 -4.69
C VAL A 133 -3.46 -7.30 -6.19
N GLU A 134 -2.20 -7.29 -6.64
CA GLU A 134 -1.82 -7.49 -8.04
C GLU A 134 -1.03 -8.80 -8.15
N ASP A 135 -1.68 -9.84 -8.66
CA ASP A 135 -1.08 -11.18 -8.76
C ASP A 135 0.11 -11.24 -9.73
N ASP A 136 0.03 -10.46 -10.80
CA ASP A 136 1.05 -10.39 -11.86
C ASP A 136 2.02 -9.22 -11.69
N LEU A 137 2.12 -8.67 -10.48
CA LEU A 137 3.00 -7.55 -10.20
C LEU A 137 4.47 -7.94 -10.41
N GLN A 138 5.15 -7.16 -11.25
CA GLN A 138 6.58 -7.25 -11.46
C GLN A 138 7.26 -6.00 -10.91
N LEU A 139 8.28 -6.20 -10.11
CA LEU A 139 9.07 -5.15 -9.48
C LEU A 139 10.55 -5.34 -9.83
N LEU A 140 11.24 -4.23 -10.09
CA LEU A 140 12.69 -4.20 -10.22
C LEU A 140 13.25 -3.11 -9.31
N ASP A 141 14.09 -3.49 -8.36
CA ASP A 141 14.83 -2.58 -7.50
C ASP A 141 16.07 -2.07 -8.26
N ILE A 142 16.01 -0.82 -8.72
CA ILE A 142 17.11 -0.16 -9.44
C ILE A 142 18.06 0.59 -8.49
N GLY A 143 17.80 0.59 -7.20
CA GLY A 143 18.74 1.06 -6.17
C GLY A 143 19.97 0.15 -6.02
N LYS A 144 19.89 -1.08 -6.55
CA LYS A 144 21.01 -2.04 -6.62
C LYS A 144 21.76 -1.88 -7.94
N PRO A 145 23.07 -1.58 -7.92
CA PRO A 145 23.85 -1.37 -9.16
C PRO A 145 23.75 -2.52 -10.17
N GLU A 146 23.72 -3.77 -9.71
CA GLU A 146 23.57 -4.95 -10.56
C GLU A 146 22.25 -5.02 -11.32
N ASN A 147 21.24 -4.27 -10.92
CA ASN A 147 19.93 -4.26 -11.57
C ASN A 147 19.77 -3.11 -12.59
N LEU A 148 20.71 -2.16 -12.65
CA LEU A 148 20.64 -1.06 -13.62
C LEU A 148 20.68 -1.55 -15.07
N GLU A 149 21.48 -2.54 -15.37
CA GLU A 149 21.56 -3.12 -16.72
C GLU A 149 20.26 -3.84 -17.11
N LYS A 150 19.48 -4.32 -16.14
CA LYS A 150 18.20 -4.98 -16.35
C LYS A 150 17.04 -4.00 -16.53
N ALA A 151 17.24 -2.71 -16.21
CA ALA A 151 16.19 -1.71 -16.26
C ALA A 151 15.66 -1.49 -17.67
N GLU A 152 16.54 -1.43 -18.67
CA GLU A 152 16.15 -1.28 -20.08
C GLU A 152 15.35 -2.50 -20.58
N GLU A 153 15.79 -3.70 -20.23
CA GLU A 153 15.07 -4.93 -20.57
C GLU A 153 13.69 -4.98 -19.88
N PHE A 154 13.62 -4.57 -18.63
CA PHE A 154 12.35 -4.50 -17.89
C PHE A 154 11.38 -3.54 -18.55
N LEU A 155 11.82 -2.33 -18.88
CA LEU A 155 10.97 -1.30 -19.52
C LEU A 155 10.53 -1.69 -20.93
N SER A 156 11.32 -2.50 -21.64
CA SER A 156 10.97 -2.97 -22.99
C SER A 156 9.80 -3.96 -23.03
N LYS A 157 9.38 -4.49 -21.89
CA LYS A 157 8.25 -5.43 -21.77
C LYS A 157 6.90 -4.77 -21.67
N PHE A 158 6.87 -3.45 -21.47
CA PHE A 158 5.67 -2.62 -21.28
C PHE A 158 5.75 -1.38 -22.19
#